data_b23d9ed6fb4938e03bad37786150a24c
#
_entry.id   b23d9ed6fb4938e03bad37786150a24c
#
_cell.length_a   1.000
_cell.length_b   1.000
_cell.length_c   1.000
_cell.angle_alpha   90.00
_cell.angle_beta   90.00
_cell.angle_gamma   90.00
#
_symmetry.space_group_name_H-M   'P 1'
#
loop_
_entity.id
_entity.type
_entity.pdbx_description
1 polymer ?
#
loop_
_entity_poly.entity_id
_entity_poly.type
_entity_poly.pdbx_seq_one_letter_code
_entity_poly.pdbx_strand_id
1 'polypeptide(L)'
;PTVWDRERVFEAAMAWRMVPLDCDLVICINFPSYFVQHPRKVVWLAHQHRAAYDGAGGPWSDFGLDDDGLELQRLLSEWDTRALSEAVGLFCTSGVVADRLARYNGLVAEPVYHPAPLFDELHRGPFGGTVFCPLRLEGNKRPGLIVEALEHVRSEARVALAGRGSLHDELVATAGRL
;
A
#
# COMPACT_ATOMS: atom_id res chain seq x y z
N PRO A 1 -1.55 -9.77 -7.35
CA PRO A 1 -0.83 -9.56 -6.12
C PRO A 1 -0.79 -10.88 -5.40
N THR A 2 0.42 -11.33 -5.06
CA THR A 2 0.58 -12.51 -4.25
C THR A 2 -0.05 -12.19 -2.90
N VAL A 3 -1.21 -12.74 -2.64
CA VAL A 3 -1.78 -12.74 -1.29
C VAL A 3 -0.82 -13.62 -0.50
N TRP A 4 -0.09 -13.02 0.41
CA TRP A 4 0.74 -13.77 1.32
C TRP A 4 -0.22 -14.48 2.27
N ASP A 5 -0.28 -15.77 2.18
CA ASP A 5 -0.90 -16.64 3.14
C ASP A 5 -0.40 -16.27 4.55
N ARG A 6 -1.32 -16.16 5.51
CA ARG A 6 -1.02 -15.77 6.89
C ARG A 6 0.10 -16.58 7.52
N GLU A 7 0.30 -17.83 7.10
CA GLU A 7 1.39 -18.69 7.56
C GLU A 7 2.73 -18.26 6.94
N ARG A 8 2.72 -17.88 5.66
CA ARG A 8 3.93 -17.51 4.91
C ARG A 8 4.48 -16.13 5.23
N VAL A 9 3.71 -15.25 5.88
CA VAL A 9 4.22 -13.92 6.23
C VAL A 9 5.39 -14.02 7.22
N PHE A 10 5.33 -14.94 8.19
CA PHE A 10 6.41 -15.17 9.14
C PHE A 10 7.61 -15.84 8.49
N GLU A 11 7.39 -16.82 7.60
CA GLU A 11 8.46 -17.43 6.80
C GLU A 11 9.18 -16.39 5.95
N ALA A 12 8.42 -15.51 5.28
CA ALA A 12 8.98 -14.44 4.47
C ALA A 12 9.80 -13.45 5.33
N ALA A 13 9.30 -13.05 6.49
CA ALA A 13 10.01 -12.18 7.42
C ALA A 13 11.34 -12.83 7.88
N MET A 14 11.30 -14.12 8.25
CA MET A 14 12.50 -14.86 8.65
C MET A 14 13.48 -15.05 7.50
N ALA A 15 13.01 -15.37 6.31
CA ALA A 15 13.86 -15.52 5.12
C ALA A 15 14.61 -14.20 4.83
N TRP A 16 13.94 -13.06 4.89
CA TRP A 16 14.58 -11.75 4.73
C TRP A 16 15.56 -11.42 5.84
N ARG A 17 15.27 -11.82 7.07
CA ARG A 17 16.19 -11.63 8.21
C ARG A 17 17.51 -12.38 8.04
N MET A 18 17.51 -13.47 7.29
CA MET A 18 18.69 -14.31 7.03
C MET A 18 19.43 -13.93 5.74
N VAL A 19 18.97 -12.94 4.96
CA VAL A 19 19.65 -12.50 3.73
C VAL A 19 20.99 -11.86 4.09
N PRO A 20 22.13 -12.43 3.65
CA PRO A 20 23.41 -11.77 3.81
C PRO A 20 23.50 -10.58 2.84
N LEU A 21 23.86 -9.43 3.37
CA LEU A 21 24.03 -8.21 2.57
C LEU A 21 25.49 -7.77 2.65
N ASP A 22 26.13 -7.62 1.49
CA ASP A 22 27.46 -7.04 1.34
C ASP A 22 27.30 -5.67 0.62
N CYS A 23 26.98 -4.65 1.40
CA CYS A 23 26.79 -3.29 0.91
C CYS A 23 27.03 -2.28 2.04
N ASP A 24 27.28 -1.02 1.67
CA ASP A 24 27.53 0.05 2.64
C ASP A 24 26.27 0.54 3.36
N LEU A 25 25.13 0.45 2.69
CA LEU A 25 23.84 0.96 3.18
C LEU A 25 22.72 0.12 2.57
N VAL A 26 21.67 -0.16 3.34
CA VAL A 26 20.44 -0.74 2.82
C VAL A 26 19.25 0.21 3.05
N ILE A 27 18.43 0.38 2.02
CA ILE A 27 17.17 1.12 2.11
C ILE A 27 16.02 0.13 1.91
N CYS A 28 15.21 -0.04 2.94
CA CYS A 28 14.05 -0.92 2.94
C CYS A 28 12.76 -0.11 2.71
N ILE A 29 11.83 -0.63 1.89
CA ILE A 29 10.67 0.14 1.47
C ILE A 29 9.35 -0.43 2.00
N ASN A 30 9.21 -1.75 2.05
CA ASN A 30 7.96 -2.40 2.44
C ASN A 30 8.21 -3.78 3.06
N PHE A 31 7.14 -4.37 3.61
CA PHE A 31 7.17 -5.77 4.06
C PHE A 31 7.55 -6.71 2.89
N PRO A 32 8.43 -7.69 3.10
CA PRO A 32 9.19 -7.98 4.31
C PRO A 32 10.63 -7.41 4.30
N SER A 33 11.00 -6.51 3.38
CA SER A 33 12.38 -6.06 3.17
C SER A 33 13.05 -5.47 4.43
N TYR A 34 12.30 -4.82 5.29
CA TYR A 34 12.84 -4.20 6.50
C TYR A 34 13.24 -5.21 7.60
N PHE A 35 13.00 -6.52 7.39
CA PHE A 35 13.51 -7.55 8.28
C PHE A 35 15.00 -7.84 8.10
N VAL A 36 15.64 -7.40 7.02
CA VAL A 36 17.08 -7.57 6.84
C VAL A 36 17.86 -7.01 8.01
N GLN A 37 18.97 -7.66 8.32
CA GLN A 37 19.93 -7.20 9.34
C GLN A 37 21.05 -6.43 8.65
N HIS A 38 21.24 -5.17 9.01
CA HIS A 38 22.35 -4.37 8.50
C HIS A 38 22.66 -3.22 9.46
N PRO A 39 23.95 -2.92 9.77
CA PRO A 39 24.32 -1.86 10.71
C PRO A 39 23.92 -0.44 10.25
N ARG A 40 23.74 -0.25 8.94
CA ARG A 40 23.30 1.01 8.33
C ARG A 40 21.99 0.79 7.57
N LYS A 41 20.99 0.25 8.26
CA LYS A 41 19.65 0.07 7.73
C LYS A 41 18.85 1.36 7.84
N VAL A 42 18.38 1.85 6.71
CA VAL A 42 17.38 2.93 6.62
C VAL A 42 16.07 2.32 6.14
N VAL A 43 14.97 2.73 6.72
CA VAL A 43 13.64 2.36 6.24
C VAL A 43 12.93 3.59 5.67
N TRP A 44 12.49 3.52 4.43
CA TRP A 44 11.59 4.47 3.81
C TRP A 44 10.26 3.76 3.53
N LEU A 45 9.45 3.65 4.57
CA LEU A 45 8.29 2.77 4.62
C LEU A 45 7.17 3.23 3.69
N ALA A 46 6.82 2.42 2.71
CA ALA A 46 5.62 2.59 1.91
C ALA A 46 4.37 2.03 2.63
N HIS A 47 4.49 0.85 3.21
CA HIS A 47 3.46 0.23 4.06
C HIS A 47 4.02 -1.02 4.76
N GLN A 48 3.42 -1.38 5.90
CA GLN A 48 3.52 -2.71 6.51
C GLN A 48 2.73 -3.73 5.66
N HIS A 49 2.64 -4.98 6.12
CA HIS A 49 1.75 -5.98 5.51
C HIS A 49 0.28 -5.66 5.85
N ARG A 50 -0.35 -4.80 5.04
CA ARG A 50 -1.66 -4.19 5.33
C ARG A 50 -2.79 -5.18 5.64
N ALA A 51 -2.70 -6.41 5.10
CA ALA A 51 -3.67 -7.46 5.40
C ALA A 51 -3.76 -7.78 6.90
N ALA A 52 -2.64 -7.63 7.63
CA ALA A 52 -2.58 -7.86 9.08
C ALA A 52 -2.86 -6.60 9.92
N TYR A 53 -3.13 -5.45 9.32
CA TYR A 53 -3.36 -4.17 10.00
C TYR A 53 -4.74 -3.62 9.65
N ASP A 54 -4.78 -2.47 9.00
CA ASP A 54 -6.02 -1.78 8.59
C ASP A 54 -6.84 -2.54 7.53
N GLY A 55 -6.28 -3.57 6.94
CA GLY A 55 -6.95 -4.47 5.99
C GLY A 55 -7.49 -5.75 6.61
N ALA A 56 -7.18 -6.04 7.88
CA ALA A 56 -7.58 -7.29 8.54
C ALA A 56 -9.11 -7.45 8.57
N GLY A 57 -9.58 -8.69 8.35
CA GLY A 57 -11.01 -8.98 8.25
C GLY A 57 -11.68 -8.48 6.97
N GLY A 58 -10.95 -7.79 6.10
CA GLY A 58 -11.47 -7.30 4.82
C GLY A 58 -11.40 -8.36 3.70
N PRO A 59 -12.05 -8.09 2.55
CA PRO A 59 -12.17 -9.07 1.45
C PRO A 59 -10.83 -9.39 0.76
N TRP A 60 -9.75 -8.68 1.10
CA TRP A 60 -8.41 -8.83 0.53
C TRP A 60 -7.39 -9.30 1.59
N SER A 61 -7.89 -9.80 2.72
CA SER A 61 -7.07 -10.27 3.83
C SER A 61 -7.43 -11.70 4.19
N ASP A 62 -6.43 -12.50 4.43
CA ASP A 62 -6.51 -13.82 5.05
C ASP A 62 -6.32 -13.77 6.58
N PHE A 63 -6.07 -12.58 7.13
CA PHE A 63 -6.09 -12.34 8.56
C PHE A 63 -7.53 -12.10 9.02
N GLY A 64 -8.11 -13.12 9.68
CA GLY A 64 -9.44 -13.04 10.29
C GLY A 64 -9.48 -12.12 11.52
N LEU A 65 -10.69 -11.90 12.01
CA LEU A 65 -10.93 -11.25 13.30
C LEU A 65 -11.31 -12.28 14.39
N ASP A 66 -11.06 -13.56 14.12
CA ASP A 66 -11.10 -14.64 15.10
C ASP A 66 -9.86 -14.60 16.02
N ASP A 67 -9.88 -15.35 17.11
CA ASP A 67 -8.83 -15.35 18.12
C ASP A 67 -7.46 -15.65 17.53
N ASP A 68 -7.36 -16.62 16.61
CA ASP A 68 -6.13 -16.99 15.93
C ASP A 68 -5.62 -15.85 15.01
N GLY A 69 -6.53 -15.22 14.26
CA GLY A 69 -6.21 -14.10 13.39
C GLY A 69 -5.72 -12.88 14.18
N LEU A 70 -6.36 -12.56 15.29
CA LEU A 70 -5.96 -11.47 16.18
C LEU A 70 -4.59 -11.74 16.83
N GLU A 71 -4.31 -12.98 17.24
CA GLU A 71 -3.00 -13.33 17.79
C GLU A 71 -1.90 -13.22 16.74
N LEU A 72 -2.12 -13.69 15.51
CA LEU A 72 -1.16 -13.54 14.41
C LEU A 72 -0.92 -12.07 14.05
N GLN A 73 -1.96 -11.23 14.07
CA GLN A 73 -1.81 -9.79 13.86
C GLN A 73 -0.94 -9.17 14.96
N ARG A 74 -1.18 -9.53 16.22
CA ARG A 74 -0.40 -9.06 17.37
C ARG A 74 1.08 -9.45 17.21
N LEU A 75 1.34 -10.72 16.92
CA LEU A 75 2.69 -11.23 16.73
C LEU A 75 3.40 -10.53 15.57
N LEU A 76 2.75 -10.35 14.43
CA LEU A 76 3.36 -9.67 13.28
C LEU A 76 3.64 -8.21 13.60
N SER A 77 2.75 -7.53 14.30
CA SER A 77 2.97 -6.15 14.73
C SER A 77 4.17 -6.01 15.67
N GLU A 78 4.37 -6.97 16.58
CA GLU A 78 5.54 -7.00 17.46
C GLU A 78 6.83 -7.26 16.67
N TRP A 79 6.82 -8.18 15.71
CA TRP A 79 7.95 -8.46 14.85
C TRP A 79 8.31 -7.26 13.98
N ASP A 80 7.31 -6.63 13.34
CA ASP A 80 7.49 -5.41 12.55
C ASP A 80 8.10 -4.29 13.41
N THR A 81 7.57 -4.08 14.61
CA THR A 81 8.05 -3.05 15.53
C THR A 81 9.53 -3.25 15.86
N ARG A 82 9.93 -4.48 16.17
CA ARG A 82 11.35 -4.80 16.43
C ARG A 82 12.22 -4.55 15.20
N ALA A 83 11.80 -5.07 14.04
CA ALA A 83 12.58 -4.95 12.81
C ALA A 83 12.72 -3.49 12.34
N LEU A 84 11.66 -2.70 12.48
CA LEU A 84 11.65 -1.28 12.13
C LEU A 84 12.50 -0.44 13.12
N SER A 85 12.49 -0.80 14.41
CA SER A 85 13.29 -0.12 15.43
C SER A 85 14.81 -0.32 15.29
N GLU A 86 15.23 -1.32 14.52
CA GLU A 86 16.65 -1.54 14.20
C GLU A 86 17.21 -0.53 13.17
N ALA A 87 16.36 0.26 12.52
CA ALA A 87 16.78 1.22 11.51
C ALA A 87 17.49 2.43 12.13
N VAL A 88 18.60 2.84 11.52
CA VAL A 88 19.28 4.09 11.90
C VAL A 88 18.55 5.36 11.43
N GLY A 89 17.62 5.19 10.50
CA GLY A 89 16.70 6.24 10.02
C GLY A 89 15.38 5.62 9.61
N LEU A 90 14.27 6.19 10.08
CA LEU A 90 12.92 5.72 9.81
C LEU A 90 12.11 6.84 9.17
N PHE A 91 11.75 6.65 7.91
CA PHE A 91 10.99 7.56 7.08
C PHE A 91 9.75 6.86 6.53
N CYS A 92 8.74 7.63 6.15
CA CYS A 92 7.52 7.12 5.52
C CYS A 92 7.22 7.85 4.21
N THR A 93 6.60 7.17 3.26
CA THR A 93 6.24 7.79 1.96
C THR A 93 5.10 8.83 2.05
N SER A 94 4.41 8.92 3.20
CA SER A 94 3.36 9.93 3.43
C SER A 94 3.04 10.07 4.91
N GLY A 95 2.37 11.17 5.28
CA GLY A 95 1.83 11.38 6.63
C GLY A 95 0.87 10.27 7.06
N VAL A 96 0.03 9.76 6.16
CA VAL A 96 -0.90 8.64 6.45
C VAL A 96 -0.15 7.37 6.85
N VAL A 97 1.00 7.10 6.23
CA VAL A 97 1.84 5.94 6.61
C VAL A 97 2.51 6.19 7.96
N ALA A 98 2.97 7.41 8.23
CA ALA A 98 3.53 7.78 9.52
C ALA A 98 2.50 7.65 10.66
N ASP A 99 1.28 8.13 10.46
CA ASP A 99 0.18 7.99 11.43
C ASP A 99 -0.18 6.52 11.69
N ARG A 100 -0.21 5.69 10.63
CA ARG A 100 -0.42 4.25 10.76
C ARG A 100 0.70 3.58 11.56
N LEU A 101 1.94 3.92 11.28
CA LEU A 101 3.11 3.40 12.00
C LEU A 101 3.05 3.79 13.49
N ALA A 102 2.73 5.04 13.80
CA ALA A 102 2.56 5.50 15.15
C ALA A 102 1.42 4.74 15.88
N ARG A 103 0.29 4.57 15.19
CA ARG A 103 -0.89 3.90 15.75
C ARG A 103 -0.66 2.42 16.08
N TYR A 104 -0.03 1.68 15.19
CA TYR A 104 0.09 0.22 15.32
C TYR A 104 1.40 -0.25 15.94
N ASN A 105 2.47 0.50 15.76
CA ASN A 105 3.81 0.12 16.18
C ASN A 105 4.40 1.07 17.25
N GLY A 106 3.74 2.19 17.54
CA GLY A 106 4.25 3.19 18.49
C GLY A 106 5.53 3.88 18.03
N LEU A 107 5.87 3.81 16.73
CA LEU A 107 7.10 4.36 16.16
C LEU A 107 6.82 5.69 15.47
N VAL A 108 7.76 6.61 15.61
CA VAL A 108 7.73 7.92 14.93
C VAL A 108 8.59 7.86 13.69
N ALA A 109 8.04 8.29 12.55
CA ALA A 109 8.76 8.37 11.29
C ALA A 109 8.52 9.71 10.61
N GLU A 110 9.54 10.24 9.94
CA GLU A 110 9.45 11.47 9.17
C GLU A 110 8.80 11.19 7.80
N PRO A 111 7.75 11.93 7.40
CA PRO A 111 7.18 11.81 6.06
C PRO A 111 8.13 12.40 5.01
N VAL A 112 8.66 11.55 4.14
CA VAL A 112 9.44 11.92 2.95
C VAL A 112 8.69 11.45 1.73
N TYR A 113 8.01 12.38 1.07
CA TYR A 113 7.20 12.07 -0.11
C TYR A 113 8.10 11.72 -1.30
N HIS A 114 7.72 10.70 -2.05
CA HIS A 114 8.40 10.38 -3.29
C HIS A 114 8.10 11.46 -4.35
N PRO A 115 9.11 11.85 -5.15
CA PRO A 115 8.92 12.83 -6.20
C PRO A 115 7.94 12.27 -7.26
N ALA A 116 7.12 13.13 -7.83
CA ALA A 116 6.27 12.75 -8.95
C ALA A 116 7.18 12.44 -10.17
N PRO A 117 6.98 11.32 -10.85
CA PRO A 117 7.62 11.10 -12.15
C PRO A 117 7.25 12.26 -13.08
N LEU A 118 8.18 12.67 -13.94
CA LEU A 118 7.95 13.76 -14.91
C LEU A 118 7.61 15.12 -14.26
N PHE A 119 8.10 15.37 -13.04
CA PHE A 119 7.79 16.61 -12.33
C PHE A 119 8.06 17.86 -13.17
N ASP A 120 9.15 17.88 -13.92
CA ASP A 120 9.53 19.00 -14.78
C ASP A 120 8.63 19.16 -16.01
N GLU A 121 7.88 18.13 -16.37
CA GLU A 121 6.94 18.14 -17.49
C GLU A 121 5.50 18.46 -17.04
N LEU A 122 5.22 18.34 -15.74
CA LEU A 122 3.88 18.59 -15.18
C LEU A 122 3.64 20.09 -15.04
N HIS A 123 2.59 20.57 -15.66
CA HIS A 123 2.15 21.97 -15.53
C HIS A 123 0.65 22.06 -15.35
N ARG A 124 0.21 23.14 -14.76
CA ARG A 124 -1.21 23.44 -14.60
C ARG A 124 -1.80 23.80 -15.95
N GLY A 125 -2.79 23.02 -16.41
CA GLY A 125 -3.59 23.33 -17.60
C GLY A 125 -4.95 24.00 -17.26
N PRO A 126 -5.71 24.39 -18.27
CA PRO A 126 -7.10 24.82 -18.08
C PRO A 126 -7.94 23.64 -17.54
N PHE A 127 -8.97 23.98 -16.76
CA PHE A 127 -9.93 22.96 -16.34
C PHE A 127 -10.76 22.52 -17.55
N GLY A 128 -10.61 21.23 -17.93
CA GLY A 128 -11.49 20.58 -18.89
C GLY A 128 -12.61 19.81 -18.19
N GLY A 129 -13.63 19.44 -18.91
CA GLY A 129 -14.72 18.62 -18.37
C GLY A 129 -14.38 17.13 -18.20
N THR A 130 -13.08 16.73 -18.27
CA THR A 130 -12.65 15.34 -18.18
C THR A 130 -11.93 15.06 -16.87
N VAL A 131 -12.41 14.07 -16.14
CA VAL A 131 -11.75 13.48 -14.99
C VAL A 131 -10.94 12.29 -15.48
N PHE A 132 -9.60 12.35 -15.38
CA PHE A 132 -8.71 11.29 -15.77
C PHE A 132 -8.29 10.44 -14.57
N CYS A 133 -8.51 9.13 -14.66
CA CYS A 133 -8.25 8.18 -13.58
C CYS A 133 -7.31 7.05 -14.04
N PRO A 134 -5.99 7.22 -13.94
CA PRO A 134 -5.02 6.16 -14.22
C PRO A 134 -4.91 5.20 -13.04
N LEU A 135 -5.46 3.99 -13.17
CA LEU A 135 -5.45 2.99 -12.10
C LEU A 135 -5.55 1.56 -12.64
N ARG A 136 -5.11 0.60 -11.84
CA ARG A 136 -5.42 -0.81 -12.15
C ARG A 136 -6.91 -1.05 -11.95
N LEU A 137 -7.54 -1.73 -12.93
CA LEU A 137 -8.97 -2.06 -12.88
C LEU A 137 -9.21 -3.31 -12.04
N GLU A 138 -8.83 -3.22 -10.75
CA GLU A 138 -8.93 -4.28 -9.75
C GLU A 138 -9.80 -3.85 -8.58
N GLY A 139 -10.47 -4.79 -7.92
CA GLY A 139 -11.41 -4.51 -6.84
C GLY A 139 -10.85 -3.66 -5.71
N ASN A 140 -9.57 -3.88 -5.34
CA ASN A 140 -8.90 -3.09 -4.29
C ASN A 140 -8.60 -1.63 -4.69
N LYS A 141 -8.78 -1.26 -5.97
CA LYS A 141 -8.67 0.12 -6.47
C LYS A 141 -10.03 0.79 -6.65
N ARG A 142 -11.10 0.01 -6.50
CA ARG A 142 -12.49 0.47 -6.51
C ARG A 142 -12.87 1.30 -7.75
N PRO A 143 -12.48 0.89 -8.98
CA PRO A 143 -12.83 1.66 -10.18
C PRO A 143 -14.34 1.78 -10.42
N GLY A 144 -15.14 0.82 -9.94
CA GLY A 144 -16.60 0.85 -9.99
C GLY A 144 -17.20 2.08 -9.35
N LEU A 145 -16.67 2.54 -8.21
CA LEU A 145 -17.15 3.77 -7.57
C LEU A 145 -17.10 5.00 -8.47
N ILE A 146 -16.12 5.08 -9.37
CA ILE A 146 -15.96 6.19 -10.28
C ILE A 146 -17.07 6.14 -11.35
N VAL A 147 -17.39 4.94 -11.83
CA VAL A 147 -18.46 4.75 -12.83
C VAL A 147 -19.83 5.00 -12.18
N GLU A 148 -20.10 4.41 -11.02
CA GLU A 148 -21.33 4.60 -10.25
C GLU A 148 -21.57 6.08 -9.89
N ALA A 149 -20.49 6.82 -9.57
CA ALA A 149 -20.60 8.24 -9.26
C ALA A 149 -21.17 9.08 -10.42
N LEU A 150 -21.02 8.64 -11.68
CA LEU A 150 -21.56 9.33 -12.85
C LEU A 150 -23.09 9.39 -12.84
N GLU A 151 -23.78 8.43 -12.24
CA GLU A 151 -25.25 8.47 -12.06
C GLU A 151 -25.72 9.68 -11.24
N HIS A 152 -24.84 10.24 -10.42
CA HIS A 152 -25.13 11.36 -9.53
C HIS A 152 -24.59 12.70 -10.03
N VAL A 153 -23.84 12.70 -11.12
CA VAL A 153 -23.27 13.92 -11.70
C VAL A 153 -24.34 14.68 -12.47
N ARG A 154 -24.51 15.96 -12.13
CA ARG A 154 -25.52 16.85 -12.73
C ARG A 154 -24.95 17.76 -13.82
N SER A 155 -23.67 17.70 -14.08
CA SER A 155 -22.98 18.50 -15.11
C SER A 155 -22.46 17.61 -16.23
N GLU A 156 -22.18 18.20 -17.38
CA GLU A 156 -21.49 17.48 -18.45
C GLU A 156 -20.04 17.16 -18.01
N ALA A 157 -19.85 15.99 -17.44
CA ALA A 157 -18.53 15.48 -17.06
C ALA A 157 -18.21 14.23 -17.88
N ARG A 158 -16.94 14.12 -18.28
CA ARG A 158 -16.39 12.93 -18.92
C ARG A 158 -15.43 12.27 -17.96
N VAL A 159 -15.47 10.94 -17.87
CA VAL A 159 -14.49 10.17 -17.11
C VAL A 159 -13.69 9.29 -18.05
N ALA A 160 -12.38 9.35 -17.94
CA ALA A 160 -11.46 8.48 -18.66
C ALA A 160 -10.74 7.58 -17.66
N LEU A 161 -11.13 6.30 -17.60
CA LEU A 161 -10.43 5.26 -16.84
C LEU A 161 -9.32 4.67 -17.72
N ALA A 162 -8.07 4.82 -17.30
CA ALA A 162 -6.91 4.29 -18.03
C ALA A 162 -6.21 3.22 -17.20
N GLY A 163 -6.26 1.97 -17.68
CA GLY A 163 -5.60 0.86 -17.00
C GLY A 163 -6.05 -0.50 -17.51
N ARG A 164 -5.54 -1.53 -16.82
CA ARG A 164 -5.89 -2.93 -17.08
C ARG A 164 -6.23 -3.61 -15.75
N GLY A 165 -7.06 -4.65 -15.80
CA GLY A 165 -7.40 -5.46 -14.63
C GLY A 165 -8.61 -6.34 -14.88
N SER A 166 -8.93 -7.18 -13.91
CA SER A 166 -9.99 -8.17 -13.97
C SER A 166 -11.40 -7.57 -14.11
N LEU A 167 -11.59 -6.30 -13.71
CA LEU A 167 -12.90 -5.62 -13.77
C LEU A 167 -13.14 -4.87 -15.09
N HIS A 168 -12.25 -4.97 -16.08
CA HIS A 168 -12.36 -4.20 -17.33
C HIS A 168 -13.73 -4.37 -18.01
N ASP A 169 -14.13 -5.61 -18.28
CA ASP A 169 -15.34 -5.91 -19.04
C ASP A 169 -16.63 -5.55 -18.29
N GLU A 170 -16.60 -5.72 -16.97
CA GLU A 170 -17.69 -5.29 -16.08
C GLU A 170 -17.88 -3.77 -16.11
N LEU A 171 -16.77 -3.04 -16.04
CA LEU A 171 -16.79 -1.55 -16.09
C LEU A 171 -17.28 -1.04 -17.44
N VAL A 172 -16.86 -1.68 -18.55
CA VAL A 172 -17.35 -1.34 -19.90
C VAL A 172 -18.86 -1.58 -19.99
N ALA A 173 -19.34 -2.73 -19.50
CA ALA A 173 -20.76 -3.05 -19.50
C ALA A 173 -21.58 -2.08 -18.62
N THR A 174 -21.03 -1.64 -17.49
CA THR A 174 -21.69 -0.67 -16.60
C THR A 174 -21.73 0.72 -17.23
N ALA A 175 -20.63 1.18 -17.78
CA ALA A 175 -20.57 2.47 -18.46
C ALA A 175 -21.51 2.57 -19.68
N GLY A 176 -21.73 1.46 -20.37
CA GLY A 176 -22.66 1.39 -21.50
C GLY A 176 -24.15 1.45 -21.12
N ARG A 177 -24.49 1.39 -19.83
CA ARG A 177 -25.85 1.52 -19.29
C ARG A 177 -26.17 2.92 -18.78
N LEU A 178 -25.15 3.76 -18.60
CA LEU A 178 -25.25 5.16 -18.17
C LEU A 178 -25.46 6.10 -19.35
#